data_0c3bab0aa5a44cc31dce095825f3e4dc
#
_entry.id   0c3bab0aa5a44cc31dce095825f3e4dc
#
_cell.length_a   1.000
_cell.length_b   1.000
_cell.length_c   1.000
_cell.angle_alpha   90.00
_cell.angle_beta   90.00
_cell.angle_gamma   90.00
#
_symmetry.space_group_name_H-M   'P 1'
#
loop_
_entity.id
_entity.type
_entity.pdbx_description
1 polymer ?
#
loop_
_entity_poly.entity_id
_entity_poly.type
_entity_poly.pdbx_seq_one_letter_code
_entity_poly.pdbx_strand_id
1 'polypeptide(L)'
;MYSYTYDPISGGIILNSTPTNFSKEPRPVYAPELNLLGFDQYWEYDKQSDVPYMWAESNAYWYRGVQIAKAKGGDLYNAPELIPVRNEDGSIPFSKIDNKVLQPVDIADMCSKNTELLTILEDTTVKKIVKEYEKFKKKLDIFHVAFSGGER
;
A
#
# COMPACT_ATOMS: atom_id res chain seq x y z
N MET A 1 12.17 -10.04 3.80
CA MET A 1 10.92 -9.26 3.79
C MET A 1 10.06 -9.70 4.97
N TYR A 2 9.34 -8.78 5.61
CA TYR A 2 8.48 -9.09 6.75
C TYR A 2 7.08 -9.47 6.28
N SER A 3 6.43 -10.38 6.98
CA SER A 3 5.01 -10.64 6.80
C SER A 3 4.18 -9.47 7.34
N TYR A 4 2.96 -9.35 6.90
CA TYR A 4 2.07 -8.27 7.31
C TYR A 4 0.62 -8.76 7.45
N THR A 5 -0.16 -7.99 8.19
CA THR A 5 -1.62 -8.12 8.26
C THR A 5 -2.27 -6.76 8.03
N TYR A 6 -3.49 -6.75 7.54
CA TYR A 6 -4.25 -5.51 7.41
C TYR A 6 -4.86 -5.11 8.75
N ASP A 7 -4.79 -3.82 9.06
CA ASP A 7 -5.44 -3.25 10.23
C ASP A 7 -6.78 -2.60 9.84
N PRO A 8 -7.91 -3.18 10.24
CA PRO A 8 -9.22 -2.62 9.89
C PRO A 8 -9.50 -1.28 10.58
N ILE A 9 -8.77 -0.93 11.63
CA ILE A 9 -8.97 0.32 12.40
C ILE A 9 -8.30 1.49 11.69
N SER A 10 -6.99 1.42 11.46
CA SER A 10 -6.26 2.48 10.74
C SER A 10 -6.47 2.42 9.23
N GLY A 11 -6.86 1.26 8.69
CA GLY A 11 -6.86 0.97 7.27
C GLY A 11 -5.46 0.70 6.70
N GLY A 12 -4.45 0.69 7.55
CA GLY A 12 -3.06 0.44 7.20
C GLY A 12 -2.66 -1.03 7.27
N ILE A 13 -1.37 -1.26 7.37
CA ILE A 13 -0.76 -2.58 7.56
C ILE A 13 -0.01 -2.63 8.88
N ILE A 14 0.01 -3.81 9.49
CA ILE A 14 0.84 -4.12 10.65
C ILE A 14 1.89 -5.12 10.19
N LEU A 15 3.16 -4.74 10.32
CA LEU A 15 4.30 -5.59 10.00
C LEU A 15 4.54 -6.58 11.13
N ASN A 16 4.77 -7.83 10.77
CA ASN A 16 5.11 -8.88 11.73
C ASN A 16 6.63 -9.12 11.73
N SER A 17 7.18 -9.44 12.87
CA SER A 17 8.62 -9.71 13.04
C SER A 17 9.10 -10.98 12.32
N THR A 18 8.20 -11.88 11.94
CA THR A 18 8.52 -13.11 11.25
C THR A 18 8.83 -12.83 9.78
N PRO A 19 10.05 -13.05 9.30
CA PRO A 19 10.36 -12.89 7.88
C PRO A 19 9.64 -13.96 7.06
N THR A 20 9.29 -13.62 5.82
CA THR A 20 8.67 -14.53 4.87
C THR A 20 9.35 -14.44 3.51
N ASN A 21 9.51 -15.58 2.86
CA ASN A 21 10.03 -15.67 1.50
C ASN A 21 8.93 -15.51 0.44
N PHE A 22 7.66 -15.51 0.86
CA PHE A 22 6.48 -15.51 -0.01
C PHE A 22 5.56 -14.32 0.24
N SER A 23 6.10 -13.16 0.52
CA SER A 23 5.22 -12.01 0.66
C SER A 23 4.88 -11.40 -0.69
N LYS A 24 3.60 -11.21 -0.92
CA LYS A 24 3.14 -10.22 -1.87
C LYS A 24 3.37 -8.85 -1.22
N GLU A 25 4.10 -7.97 -1.88
CA GLU A 25 4.27 -6.60 -1.39
C GLU A 25 2.96 -5.84 -1.57
N PRO A 26 2.31 -5.39 -0.50
CA PRO A 26 1.13 -4.55 -0.63
C PRO A 26 1.57 -3.17 -1.12
N ARG A 27 0.90 -2.67 -2.12
CA ARG A 27 1.12 -1.33 -2.67
C ARG A 27 0.00 -0.40 -2.21
N PRO A 28 0.32 0.81 -1.69
CA PRO A 28 -0.72 1.77 -1.33
C PRO A 28 -1.46 2.27 -2.58
N VAL A 29 -2.77 2.45 -2.46
CA VAL A 29 -3.65 2.91 -3.53
C VAL A 29 -4.24 4.26 -3.18
N TYR A 30 -3.97 5.24 -4.04
CA TYR A 30 -4.38 6.64 -3.88
C TYR A 30 -5.58 6.99 -4.76
N ALA A 31 -6.21 8.12 -4.46
CA ALA A 31 -7.38 8.61 -5.20
C ALA A 31 -7.20 8.69 -6.72
N PRO A 32 -6.06 9.12 -7.29
CA PRO A 32 -5.87 9.12 -8.75
C PRO A 32 -6.04 7.74 -9.40
N GLU A 33 -5.55 6.68 -8.77
CA GLU A 33 -5.72 5.32 -9.27
C GLU A 33 -7.18 4.85 -9.15
N LEU A 34 -7.84 5.14 -8.02
CA LEU A 34 -9.25 4.85 -7.83
C LEU A 34 -10.11 5.54 -8.90
N ASN A 35 -9.79 6.79 -9.22
CA ASN A 35 -10.48 7.56 -10.26
C ASN A 35 -10.26 6.95 -11.64
N LEU A 36 -9.03 6.57 -11.97
CA LEU A 36 -8.68 5.97 -13.26
C LEU A 36 -9.40 4.64 -13.49
N LEU A 37 -9.54 3.83 -12.45
CA LEU A 37 -10.18 2.52 -12.51
C LEU A 37 -11.72 2.58 -12.38
N GLY A 38 -12.27 3.76 -12.11
CA GLY A 38 -13.72 3.94 -11.98
C GLY A 38 -14.30 3.37 -10.68
N PHE A 39 -13.55 3.40 -9.58
CA PHE A 39 -14.05 3.00 -8.26
C PHE A 39 -15.27 3.81 -7.83
N ASP A 40 -15.41 5.04 -8.29
CA ASP A 40 -16.55 5.92 -7.99
C ASP A 40 -17.89 5.43 -8.54
N GLN A 41 -17.89 4.41 -9.38
CA GLN A 41 -19.12 3.71 -9.79
C GLN A 41 -19.77 2.96 -8.62
N TYR A 42 -18.95 2.44 -7.68
CA TYR A 42 -19.40 1.55 -6.61
C TYR A 42 -19.17 2.10 -5.21
N TRP A 43 -18.16 2.97 -5.01
CA TRP A 43 -17.79 3.52 -3.70
C TRP A 43 -17.74 5.03 -3.73
N GLU A 44 -17.99 5.62 -2.57
CA GLU A 44 -17.85 7.06 -2.35
C GLU A 44 -16.54 7.33 -1.57
N TYR A 45 -15.77 8.29 -2.02
CA TYR A 45 -14.50 8.71 -1.41
C TYR A 45 -14.12 10.13 -1.86
N ASP A 46 -13.26 10.80 -1.11
CA ASP A 46 -12.69 12.09 -1.52
C ASP A 46 -11.67 11.90 -2.64
N LYS A 47 -12.00 12.39 -3.83
CA LYS A 47 -11.19 12.25 -5.04
C LYS A 47 -9.89 13.06 -5.02
N GLN A 48 -9.72 13.96 -4.05
CA GLN A 48 -8.56 14.84 -3.93
C GLN A 48 -7.66 14.49 -2.73
N SER A 49 -7.93 13.41 -2.04
CA SER A 49 -7.11 12.98 -0.92
C SER A 49 -5.67 12.69 -1.36
N ASP A 50 -4.71 13.18 -0.58
CA ASP A 50 -3.27 12.93 -0.73
C ASP A 50 -2.78 11.73 0.09
N VAL A 51 -3.69 11.06 0.81
CA VAL A 51 -3.43 9.84 1.58
C VAL A 51 -4.04 8.63 0.89
N PRO A 52 -3.43 7.43 1.02
CA PRO A 52 -3.96 6.22 0.41
C PRO A 52 -5.26 5.80 1.09
N TYR A 53 -6.11 5.09 0.35
CA TYR A 53 -7.37 4.52 0.83
C TYR A 53 -7.28 3.04 1.17
N MET A 54 -6.49 2.32 0.42
CA MET A 54 -6.44 0.86 0.50
C MET A 54 -5.11 0.32 -0.03
N TRP A 55 -5.00 -0.98 -0.12
CA TRP A 55 -3.81 -1.68 -0.54
C TRP A 55 -4.10 -2.58 -1.72
N ALA A 56 -3.19 -2.64 -2.68
CA ALA A 56 -3.25 -3.58 -3.78
C ALA A 56 -2.20 -4.67 -3.62
N GLU A 57 -2.62 -5.91 -3.78
CA GLU A 57 -1.76 -7.08 -3.94
C GLU A 57 -1.95 -7.60 -5.36
N SER A 58 -0.99 -7.34 -6.24
CA SER A 58 -1.14 -7.61 -7.67
C SER A 58 -2.37 -6.88 -8.24
N ASN A 59 -3.36 -7.60 -8.71
CA ASN A 59 -4.62 -7.06 -9.24
C ASN A 59 -5.78 -7.03 -8.24
N ALA A 60 -5.56 -7.42 -6.99
CA ALA A 60 -6.58 -7.46 -5.94
C ALA A 60 -6.47 -6.22 -5.04
N TYR A 61 -7.62 -5.60 -4.73
CA TYR A 61 -7.73 -4.39 -3.91
C TYR A 61 -8.35 -4.74 -2.56
N TRP A 62 -7.62 -4.39 -1.50
CA TRP A 62 -7.95 -4.71 -0.12
C TRP A 62 -8.22 -3.44 0.67
N TYR A 63 -9.44 -3.30 1.15
CA TYR A 63 -9.87 -2.21 2.01
C TYR A 63 -10.14 -2.71 3.42
N ARG A 64 -9.35 -2.24 4.39
CA ARG A 64 -9.49 -2.58 5.82
C ARG A 64 -9.59 -4.08 6.09
N GLY A 65 -8.78 -4.86 5.40
CA GLY A 65 -8.72 -6.31 5.55
C GLY A 65 -9.73 -7.09 4.71
N VAL A 66 -10.56 -6.42 3.92
CA VAL A 66 -11.55 -7.04 3.03
C VAL A 66 -11.17 -6.81 1.58
N GLN A 67 -11.11 -7.86 0.79
CA GLN A 67 -10.95 -7.72 -0.65
C GLN A 67 -12.25 -7.20 -1.26
N ILE A 68 -12.22 -6.00 -1.83
CA ILE A 68 -13.41 -5.33 -2.37
C ILE A 68 -13.49 -5.35 -3.89
N ALA A 69 -12.37 -5.49 -4.57
CA ALA A 69 -12.33 -5.49 -6.03
C ALA A 69 -11.12 -6.25 -6.58
N LYS A 70 -11.19 -6.53 -7.88
CA LYS A 70 -10.06 -6.95 -8.72
C LYS A 70 -10.03 -6.12 -9.99
N ALA A 71 -8.83 -5.84 -10.49
CA ALA A 71 -8.63 -5.33 -11.85
C ALA A 71 -8.35 -6.50 -12.80
N LYS A 72 -9.00 -6.52 -13.97
CA LYS A 72 -8.83 -7.57 -14.99
C LYS A 72 -8.49 -6.97 -16.33
N GLY A 73 -7.53 -7.58 -17.02
CA GLY A 73 -7.09 -7.11 -18.32
C GLY A 73 -6.30 -5.81 -18.24
N GLY A 74 -6.41 -4.99 -19.26
CA GLY A 74 -5.62 -3.78 -19.45
C GLY A 74 -4.41 -4.00 -20.35
N ASP A 75 -4.13 -3.02 -21.19
CA ASP A 75 -2.97 -2.97 -22.06
C ASP A 75 -2.50 -1.51 -22.22
N LEU A 76 -1.57 -1.26 -23.14
CA LEU A 76 -1.04 0.08 -23.42
C LEU A 76 -2.11 1.13 -23.80
N TYR A 77 -3.28 0.69 -24.27
CA TYR A 77 -4.32 1.56 -24.83
C TYR A 77 -5.64 1.50 -24.06
N ASN A 78 -5.83 0.46 -23.24
CA ASN A 78 -7.08 0.21 -22.55
C ASN A 78 -6.84 0.09 -21.05
N ALA A 79 -7.62 0.84 -20.25
CA ALA A 79 -7.63 0.66 -18.80
C ALA A 79 -8.16 -0.74 -18.43
N PRO A 80 -7.65 -1.35 -17.35
CA PRO A 80 -8.20 -2.59 -16.85
C PRO A 80 -9.64 -2.42 -16.39
N GLU A 81 -10.42 -3.48 -16.52
CA GLU A 81 -11.80 -3.54 -16.02
C GLU A 81 -11.81 -3.74 -14.50
N LEU A 82 -12.54 -2.90 -13.78
CA LEU A 82 -12.75 -3.07 -12.36
C LEU A 82 -13.90 -4.03 -12.08
N ILE A 83 -13.63 -5.10 -11.35
CA ILE A 83 -14.63 -6.11 -10.96
C ILE A 83 -14.81 -6.06 -9.44
N PRO A 84 -15.94 -5.56 -8.92
CA PRO A 84 -16.19 -5.59 -7.49
C PRO A 84 -16.40 -7.02 -7.00
N VAL A 85 -15.86 -7.31 -5.82
CA VAL A 85 -16.15 -8.56 -5.09
C VAL A 85 -17.53 -8.42 -4.46
N ARG A 86 -18.38 -9.44 -4.60
CA ARG A 86 -19.73 -9.45 -4.04
C ARG A 86 -19.81 -10.42 -2.87
N ASN A 87 -20.59 -10.06 -1.87
CA ASN A 87 -20.98 -10.94 -0.78
C ASN A 87 -21.90 -12.05 -1.30
N GLU A 88 -22.21 -13.04 -0.47
CA GLU A 88 -23.12 -14.15 -0.80
C GLU A 88 -24.53 -13.66 -1.17
N ASP A 89 -24.99 -12.55 -0.59
CA ASP A 89 -26.26 -11.90 -0.89
C ASP A 89 -26.23 -11.04 -2.17
N GLY A 90 -25.08 -10.99 -2.87
CA GLY A 90 -24.87 -10.18 -4.07
C GLY A 90 -24.56 -8.71 -3.82
N SER A 91 -24.54 -8.24 -2.57
CA SER A 91 -24.17 -6.88 -2.19
C SER A 91 -22.67 -6.62 -2.40
N ILE A 92 -22.29 -5.36 -2.60
CA ILE A 92 -20.91 -4.91 -2.70
C ILE A 92 -20.48 -4.38 -1.33
N PRO A 93 -19.36 -4.89 -0.74
CA PRO A 93 -18.87 -4.40 0.54
C PRO A 93 -18.58 -2.89 0.51
N PHE A 94 -18.98 -2.18 1.56
CA PHE A 94 -18.76 -0.73 1.71
C PHE A 94 -19.30 0.12 0.55
N SER A 95 -20.36 -0.35 -0.10
CA SER A 95 -20.87 0.25 -1.32
C SER A 95 -21.46 1.65 -1.10
N LYS A 96 -21.46 2.42 -2.18
CA LYS A 96 -22.09 3.73 -2.29
C LYS A 96 -23.61 3.68 -2.01
N ILE A 97 -24.26 2.55 -2.31
CA ILE A 97 -25.70 2.34 -2.07
C ILE A 97 -26.00 2.33 -0.57
N ASP A 98 -25.09 1.81 0.24
CA ASP A 98 -25.25 1.77 1.71
C ASP A 98 -24.85 3.09 2.38
N ASN A 99 -24.59 4.14 1.62
CA ASN A 99 -24.08 5.44 2.07
C ASN A 99 -22.74 5.32 2.85
N LYS A 100 -21.96 4.28 2.56
CA LYS A 100 -20.64 4.08 3.18
C LYS A 100 -19.58 4.74 2.33
N VAL A 101 -18.88 5.66 2.96
CA VAL A 101 -17.77 6.40 2.37
C VAL A 101 -16.46 5.70 2.74
N LEU A 102 -15.60 5.44 1.75
CA LEU A 102 -14.26 4.93 2.00
C LEU A 102 -13.46 5.96 2.80
N GLN A 103 -12.89 5.53 3.91
CA GLN A 103 -12.04 6.38 4.73
C GLN A 103 -10.57 6.19 4.33
N PRO A 104 -9.78 7.26 4.26
CA PRO A 104 -8.36 7.16 4.00
C PRO A 104 -7.64 6.42 5.15
N VAL A 105 -6.46 5.92 4.85
CA VAL A 105 -5.59 5.29 5.85
C VAL A 105 -5.16 6.34 6.88
N ASP A 106 -5.28 6.02 8.16
CA ASP A 106 -4.69 6.79 9.24
C ASP A 106 -3.19 6.47 9.34
N ILE A 107 -2.38 7.29 8.66
CA ILE A 107 -0.93 7.09 8.60
C ILE A 107 -0.28 7.20 9.98
N ALA A 108 -0.74 8.12 10.82
CA ALA A 108 -0.17 8.29 12.16
C ALA A 108 -0.41 7.06 13.03
N ASP A 109 -1.63 6.52 13.03
CA ASP A 109 -1.96 5.30 13.76
C ASP A 109 -1.21 4.09 13.19
N MET A 110 -1.16 3.93 11.87
CA MET A 110 -0.38 2.87 11.23
C MET A 110 1.10 2.93 11.62
N CYS A 111 1.73 4.11 11.60
CA CYS A 111 3.13 4.27 11.98
C CYS A 111 3.33 3.94 13.47
N SER A 112 2.43 4.37 14.34
CA SER A 112 2.52 4.08 15.79
C SER A 112 2.51 2.58 16.09
N LYS A 113 1.73 1.81 15.34
CA LYS A 113 1.63 0.35 15.48
C LYS A 113 2.83 -0.40 14.91
N ASN A 114 3.68 0.25 14.13
CA ASN A 114 4.86 -0.34 13.49
C ASN A 114 6.18 0.25 13.99
N THR A 115 6.18 1.04 15.05
CA THR A 115 7.34 1.81 15.52
C THR A 115 8.58 0.95 15.74
N GLU A 116 8.43 -0.21 16.37
CA GLU A 116 9.55 -1.09 16.67
C GLU A 116 10.25 -1.59 15.39
N LEU A 117 9.49 -2.14 14.45
CA LEU A 117 10.05 -2.65 13.20
C LEU A 117 10.57 -1.53 12.28
N LEU A 118 9.92 -0.38 12.26
CA LEU A 118 10.40 0.78 11.50
C LEU A 118 11.73 1.27 12.05
N THR A 119 11.90 1.31 13.37
CA THR A 119 13.18 1.66 14.02
C THR A 119 14.28 0.66 13.65
N ILE A 120 13.99 -0.64 13.68
CA ILE A 120 14.96 -1.67 13.29
C ILE A 120 15.37 -1.53 11.82
N LEU A 121 14.42 -1.26 10.92
CA LEU A 121 14.68 -1.07 9.50
C LEU A 121 15.52 0.19 9.25
N GLU A 122 15.22 1.28 9.94
CA GLU A 122 16.00 2.52 9.88
C GLU A 122 17.43 2.29 10.34
N ASP A 123 17.63 1.75 11.52
CA ASP A 123 18.96 1.43 12.08
C ASP A 123 19.78 0.52 11.16
N THR A 124 19.13 -0.50 10.60
CA THR A 124 19.78 -1.42 9.68
C THR A 124 20.22 -0.72 8.40
N THR A 125 19.38 0.17 7.87
CA THR A 125 19.68 0.95 6.67
C THR A 125 20.82 1.93 6.92
N VAL A 126 20.77 2.67 8.03
CA VAL A 126 21.84 3.62 8.42
C VAL A 126 23.17 2.89 8.59
N LYS A 127 23.21 1.77 9.31
CA LYS A 127 24.43 0.96 9.47
C LYS A 127 24.98 0.48 8.14
N LYS A 128 24.14 0.08 7.21
CA LYS A 128 24.56 -0.33 5.86
C LYS A 128 25.17 0.84 5.08
N ILE A 129 24.54 2.00 5.11
CA ILE A 129 25.05 3.21 4.44
C ILE A 129 26.41 3.62 5.04
N VAL A 130 26.53 3.67 6.38
CA VAL A 130 27.76 4.02 7.07
C VAL A 130 28.88 3.04 6.70
N LYS A 131 28.59 1.74 6.68
CA LYS A 131 29.57 0.71 6.31
C LYS A 131 30.10 0.92 4.89
N GLU A 132 29.23 1.18 3.92
CA GLU A 132 29.65 1.43 2.54
C GLU A 132 30.41 2.77 2.41
N TYR A 133 29.98 3.81 3.10
CA TYR A 133 30.71 5.07 3.17
C TYR A 133 32.13 4.89 3.70
N GLU A 134 32.31 4.23 4.85
CA GLU A 134 33.62 3.98 5.47
C GLU A 134 34.57 3.17 4.57
N LYS A 135 34.01 2.23 3.80
CA LYS A 135 34.76 1.42 2.84
C LYS A 135 35.33 2.24 1.68
N PHE A 136 34.62 3.25 1.21
CA PHE A 136 34.99 3.98 0.02
C PHE A 136 35.46 5.42 0.25
N LYS A 137 35.26 6.02 1.44
CA LYS A 137 35.57 7.41 1.73
C LYS A 137 37.00 7.86 1.41
N LYS A 138 37.98 6.94 1.44
CA LYS A 138 39.37 7.22 1.08
C LYS A 138 39.66 7.13 -0.43
N LYS A 139 38.71 6.61 -1.19
CA LYS A 139 38.87 6.35 -2.63
C LYS A 139 37.97 7.21 -3.51
N LEU A 140 36.90 7.75 -2.95
CA LEU A 140 35.89 8.52 -3.67
C LEU A 140 35.63 9.85 -2.97
N ASP A 141 35.57 10.90 -3.76
CA ASP A 141 35.31 12.27 -3.26
C ASP A 141 33.79 12.59 -3.23
N ILE A 142 32.99 11.84 -3.98
CA ILE A 142 31.55 12.08 -4.13
C ILE A 142 30.79 10.76 -3.98
N PHE A 143 29.68 10.81 -3.25
CA PHE A 143 28.72 9.71 -3.09
C PHE A 143 27.34 10.16 -3.59
N HIS A 144 26.70 9.33 -4.42
CA HIS A 144 25.32 9.51 -4.83
C HIS A 144 24.42 8.47 -4.18
N VAL A 145 23.33 8.92 -3.58
CA VAL A 145 22.30 8.04 -3.03
C VAL A 145 21.06 8.18 -3.94
N ALA A 146 20.70 7.08 -4.58
CA ALA A 146 19.47 7.01 -5.35
C ALA A 146 18.32 6.57 -4.43
N PHE A 147 17.28 7.38 -4.37
CA PHE A 147 16.06 7.08 -3.62
C PHE A 147 14.91 6.86 -4.60
N SER A 148 14.40 5.64 -4.67
CA SER A 148 13.29 5.27 -5.56
C SER A 148 11.92 5.32 -4.88
N GLY A 149 11.88 5.51 -3.57
CA GLY A 149 10.62 5.44 -2.79
C GLY A 149 9.93 4.07 -2.79
N GLY A 150 10.64 3.03 -3.27
CA GLY A 150 10.08 1.68 -3.38
C GLY A 150 9.25 1.44 -4.65
N GLU A 151 9.14 2.40 -5.53
CA GLU A 151 8.54 2.20 -6.85
C GLU A 151 9.44 1.32 -7.73
N ARG A 152 8.85 0.30 -8.29
CA ARG A 152 9.43 -0.54 -9.34
C ARG A 152 8.54 -0.53 -10.56
#